data_d74d1aae2be2d18ba40897c9d346ec92
#
_entry.id   d74d1aae2be2d18ba40897c9d346ec92
#
_cell.length_a   1.000
_cell.length_b   1.000
_cell.length_c   1.000
_cell.angle_alpha   90.00
_cell.angle_beta   90.00
_cell.angle_gamma   90.00
#
_symmetry.space_group_name_H-M   'P 1'
#
loop_
_entity.id
_entity.type
_entity.pdbx_description
1 polymer ?
#
loop_
_entity_poly.entity_id
_entity_poly.type
_entity_poly.pdbx_seq_one_letter_code
_entity_poly.pdbx_strand_id
1 'polypeptide(L)'
;MPIKKYVILDSNPAAVGNDDFILLGLKNEGFARGCPMLFGGTADAKDGPVDGKNFALNVIKRETWEETLHNIDVQQVVRYQVYPNDISFYTSRVFTFTGTVALGGEFAWIRKVSKGKLKAYFKSKPSATKDMFAQELYSMTLDPKIDPTDGQFEEYLGSDTLSAIYSYCKETCK
;
A
#
# COMPACT_ATOMS: atom_id res chain seq x y z
N MET A 1 -6.12 -5.33 -21.25
CA MET A 1 -5.33 -4.81 -20.12
C MET A 1 -5.39 -5.79 -18.96
N PRO A 2 -4.28 -6.11 -18.32
CA PRO A 2 -4.31 -6.96 -17.13
C PRO A 2 -5.07 -6.26 -16.00
N ILE A 3 -5.89 -7.03 -15.30
CA ILE A 3 -6.65 -6.55 -14.13
C ILE A 3 -5.73 -6.55 -12.92
N LYS A 4 -5.62 -5.41 -12.25
CA LYS A 4 -4.76 -5.25 -11.05
C LYS A 4 -5.59 -4.84 -9.85
N LYS A 5 -5.32 -5.48 -8.72
CA LYS A 5 -5.98 -5.22 -7.44
C LYS A 5 -4.94 -4.97 -6.36
N TYR A 6 -5.09 -3.86 -5.66
CA TYR A 6 -4.21 -3.47 -4.55
C TYR A 6 -5.01 -3.19 -3.29
N VAL A 7 -4.37 -3.30 -2.15
CA VAL A 7 -5.02 -3.13 -0.84
C VAL A 7 -4.25 -2.18 0.07
N ILE A 8 -5.01 -1.30 0.73
CA ILE A 8 -4.53 -0.49 1.85
C ILE A 8 -4.90 -1.25 3.13
N LEU A 9 -3.90 -1.69 3.87
CA LEU A 9 -4.07 -2.42 5.11
C LEU A 9 -4.05 -1.43 6.28
N ASP A 10 -5.20 -1.20 6.88
CA ASP A 10 -5.41 -0.26 7.98
C ASP A 10 -5.79 -1.02 9.24
N SER A 11 -4.99 -0.90 10.29
CA SER A 11 -5.21 -1.62 11.55
C SER A 11 -6.53 -1.24 12.24
N ASN A 12 -6.97 0.01 12.06
CA ASN A 12 -8.20 0.50 12.67
C ASN A 12 -8.73 1.73 11.92
N PRO A 13 -9.61 1.57 10.91
CA PRO A 13 -10.12 2.70 10.13
C PRO A 13 -10.86 3.76 10.94
N ALA A 14 -11.39 3.40 12.11
CA ALA A 14 -12.15 4.31 12.99
C ALA A 14 -11.26 5.15 13.92
N ALA A 15 -9.95 4.90 13.95
CA ALA A 15 -9.02 5.55 14.88
C ALA A 15 -7.74 6.05 14.19
N VAL A 16 -7.13 7.08 14.75
CA VAL A 16 -5.90 7.69 14.25
C VAL A 16 -4.88 7.93 15.35
N GLY A 17 -4.88 7.06 16.35
CA GLY A 17 -3.89 7.10 17.44
C GLY A 17 -2.49 6.68 17.00
N ASN A 18 -1.52 6.85 17.88
CA ASN A 18 -0.11 6.53 17.58
C ASN A 18 0.13 5.04 17.36
N ASP A 19 -0.69 4.17 17.96
CA ASP A 19 -0.60 2.71 17.77
C ASP A 19 -1.40 2.20 16.57
N ASP A 20 -2.23 3.05 15.98
CA ASP A 20 -2.95 2.72 14.74
C ASP A 20 -2.01 2.95 13.56
N PHE A 21 -2.08 2.06 12.58
CA PHE A 21 -1.13 2.07 11.48
C PHE A 21 -1.75 1.61 10.15
N ILE A 22 -1.11 2.01 9.07
CA ILE A 22 -1.22 1.35 7.78
C ILE A 22 0.06 0.55 7.51
N LEU A 23 -0.06 -0.55 6.77
CA LEU A 23 1.10 -1.34 6.36
C LEU A 23 1.50 -0.97 4.93
N LEU A 24 2.79 -0.75 4.72
CA LEU A 24 3.38 -0.56 3.41
C LEU A 24 4.57 -1.50 3.23
N GLY A 25 4.79 -1.94 2.01
CA GLY A 25 6.01 -2.64 1.62
C GLY A 25 7.02 -1.65 1.05
N LEU A 26 8.31 -1.85 1.35
CA LEU A 26 9.39 -1.11 0.70
C LEU A 26 9.91 -1.94 -0.47
N LYS A 27 9.74 -1.44 -1.68
CA LYS A 27 10.14 -2.15 -2.91
C LYS A 27 11.65 -2.34 -2.94
N ASN A 28 12.08 -3.55 -3.25
CA ASN A 28 13.49 -3.92 -3.37
C ASN A 28 13.94 -4.07 -4.82
N GLU A 29 13.00 -4.31 -5.73
CA GLU A 29 13.29 -4.52 -7.15
C GLU A 29 12.16 -4.02 -8.02
N GLY A 30 12.42 -3.90 -9.32
CA GLY A 30 11.43 -3.50 -10.31
C GLY A 30 11.02 -2.04 -10.22
N PHE A 31 9.82 -1.75 -10.71
CA PHE A 31 9.25 -0.39 -10.69
C PHE A 31 9.11 0.12 -9.25
N ALA A 32 9.46 1.39 -9.08
CA ALA A 32 9.39 2.08 -7.77
C ALA A 32 10.31 1.48 -6.69
N ARG A 33 11.45 0.91 -7.08
CA ARG A 33 12.46 0.43 -6.14
C ARG A 33 12.82 1.52 -5.13
N GLY A 34 12.88 1.16 -3.85
CA GLY A 34 13.16 2.09 -2.76
C GLY A 34 11.97 2.94 -2.32
N CYS A 35 10.80 2.78 -2.95
CA CYS A 35 9.58 3.51 -2.62
C CYS A 35 8.62 2.65 -1.80
N PRO A 36 7.83 3.29 -0.91
CA PRO A 36 6.74 2.59 -0.22
C PRO A 36 5.62 2.25 -1.20
N MET A 37 5.13 1.02 -1.14
CA MET A 37 4.09 0.50 -2.05
C MET A 37 3.01 -0.25 -1.29
N LEU A 38 1.83 -0.34 -1.91
CA LEU A 38 0.74 -1.20 -1.48
C LEU A 38 1.00 -2.64 -1.91
N PHE A 39 0.32 -3.57 -1.23
CA PHE A 39 0.32 -4.99 -1.57
C PHE A 39 -0.79 -5.29 -2.57
N GLY A 40 -0.59 -6.33 -3.37
CA GLY A 40 -1.52 -6.74 -4.41
C GLY A 40 -0.80 -6.92 -5.74
N GLY A 41 -1.55 -7.18 -6.79
CA GLY A 41 -0.95 -7.41 -8.09
C GLY A 41 -1.96 -7.76 -9.17
N THR A 42 -1.49 -8.51 -10.15
CA THR A 42 -2.24 -8.87 -11.34
C THR A 42 -3.08 -10.12 -11.12
N ALA A 43 -4.34 -10.06 -11.56
CA ALA A 43 -5.23 -11.21 -11.52
C ALA A 43 -4.72 -12.35 -12.39
N ASP A 44 -4.97 -13.56 -11.95
CA ASP A 44 -4.64 -14.81 -12.61
C ASP A 44 -5.92 -15.64 -12.75
N ALA A 45 -5.93 -16.61 -13.69
CA ALA A 45 -7.08 -17.49 -13.89
C ALA A 45 -7.48 -18.27 -12.64
N LYS A 46 -6.53 -18.58 -11.77
CA LYS A 46 -6.78 -19.27 -10.48
C LYS A 46 -7.53 -18.43 -9.46
N ASP A 47 -7.65 -17.11 -9.67
CA ASP A 47 -8.41 -16.22 -8.78
C ASP A 47 -9.92 -16.31 -9.00
N GLY A 48 -10.36 -17.03 -10.01
CA GLY A 48 -11.75 -17.25 -10.35
C GLY A 48 -12.28 -16.28 -11.41
N PRO A 49 -13.60 -16.31 -11.68
CA PRO A 49 -14.18 -15.45 -12.69
C PRO A 49 -14.19 -13.98 -12.26
N VAL A 50 -13.94 -13.08 -13.22
CA VAL A 50 -13.81 -11.62 -12.98
C VAL A 50 -15.06 -11.02 -12.34
N ASP A 51 -16.23 -11.55 -12.63
CA ASP A 51 -17.52 -11.12 -12.07
C ASP A 51 -17.88 -11.87 -10.77
N GLY A 52 -17.01 -12.77 -10.30
CA GLY A 52 -17.20 -13.53 -9.08
C GLY A 52 -17.17 -12.64 -7.84
N LYS A 53 -18.04 -12.94 -6.88
CA LYS A 53 -18.18 -12.18 -5.62
C LYS A 53 -16.86 -12.00 -4.86
N ASN A 54 -16.01 -13.02 -4.88
CA ASN A 54 -14.75 -13.03 -4.13
C ASN A 54 -13.52 -12.75 -5.00
N PHE A 55 -13.70 -12.38 -6.26
CA PHE A 55 -12.59 -12.21 -7.19
C PHE A 55 -11.51 -11.26 -6.66
N ALA A 56 -11.91 -10.06 -6.23
CA ALA A 56 -10.96 -9.06 -5.73
C ALA A 56 -10.21 -9.56 -4.48
N LEU A 57 -10.93 -10.21 -3.55
CA LEU A 57 -10.31 -10.80 -2.36
C LEU A 57 -9.31 -11.90 -2.74
N ASN A 58 -9.67 -12.76 -3.68
CA ASN A 58 -8.80 -13.85 -4.12
C ASN A 58 -7.49 -13.33 -4.71
N VAL A 59 -7.57 -12.34 -5.60
CA VAL A 59 -6.37 -11.68 -6.16
C VAL A 59 -5.51 -11.08 -5.05
N ILE A 60 -6.09 -10.25 -4.20
CA ILE A 60 -5.36 -9.54 -3.14
C ILE A 60 -4.76 -10.52 -2.13
N LYS A 61 -5.54 -11.50 -1.71
CA LYS A 61 -5.08 -12.52 -0.74
C LYS A 61 -3.88 -13.29 -1.28
N ARG A 62 -3.96 -13.78 -2.51
CA ARG A 62 -2.88 -14.53 -3.15
C ARG A 62 -1.63 -13.67 -3.33
N GLU A 63 -1.78 -12.52 -3.99
CA GLU A 63 -0.64 -11.64 -4.27
C GLU A 63 0.04 -11.17 -2.99
N THR A 64 -0.73 -10.70 -2.00
CA THR A 64 -0.16 -10.23 -0.72
C THR A 64 0.56 -11.34 0.01
N TRP A 65 -0.01 -12.55 0.02
CA TRP A 65 0.61 -13.72 0.64
C TRP A 65 1.94 -14.09 -0.03
N GLU A 66 1.95 -14.13 -1.37
CA GLU A 66 3.16 -14.44 -2.14
C GLU A 66 4.23 -13.34 -2.00
N GLU A 67 3.86 -12.07 -2.18
CA GLU A 67 4.77 -10.93 -2.11
C GLU A 67 5.43 -10.76 -0.74
N THR A 68 4.72 -11.08 0.32
CA THR A 68 5.20 -10.89 1.69
C THR A 68 5.84 -12.15 2.28
N LEU A 69 6.10 -13.15 1.46
CA LEU A 69 6.63 -14.46 1.89
C LEU A 69 5.83 -15.04 3.07
N HIS A 70 4.50 -15.03 2.91
CA HIS A 70 3.54 -15.58 3.88
C HIS A 70 3.45 -14.82 5.21
N ASN A 71 3.81 -13.54 5.23
CA ASN A 71 3.74 -12.71 6.44
C ASN A 71 2.41 -11.97 6.63
N ILE A 72 1.65 -11.76 5.55
CA ILE A 72 0.37 -11.08 5.61
C ILE A 72 -0.71 -11.94 4.95
N ASP A 73 -1.76 -12.25 5.70
CA ASP A 73 -2.97 -12.91 5.19
C ASP A 73 -4.16 -11.94 5.28
N VAL A 74 -4.70 -11.58 4.12
CA VAL A 74 -5.86 -10.68 4.01
C VAL A 74 -7.13 -11.50 3.97
N GLN A 75 -8.08 -11.21 4.85
CA GLN A 75 -9.30 -12.00 5.03
C GLN A 75 -10.56 -11.33 4.50
N GLN A 76 -10.59 -10.00 4.43
CA GLN A 76 -11.69 -9.23 3.86
C GLN A 76 -11.16 -7.99 3.16
N VAL A 77 -11.89 -7.54 2.13
CA VAL A 77 -11.58 -6.29 1.43
C VAL A 77 -12.86 -5.51 1.15
N VAL A 78 -12.73 -4.17 1.15
CA VAL A 78 -13.80 -3.26 0.77
C VAL A 78 -13.27 -2.37 -0.35
N ARG A 79 -14.04 -2.19 -1.42
CA ARG A 79 -13.65 -1.33 -2.54
C ARG A 79 -13.47 0.10 -2.06
N TYR A 80 -12.37 0.71 -2.46
CA TYR A 80 -12.06 2.10 -2.14
C TYR A 80 -12.10 2.99 -3.39
N GLN A 81 -11.25 2.74 -4.38
CA GLN A 81 -11.20 3.50 -5.62
C GLN A 81 -11.01 2.58 -6.82
N VAL A 82 -11.57 3.01 -7.96
CA VAL A 82 -11.39 2.34 -9.26
C VAL A 82 -10.81 3.37 -10.21
N TYR A 83 -9.70 3.03 -10.83
CA TYR A 83 -9.04 3.84 -11.83
C TYR A 83 -9.27 3.27 -13.23
N PRO A 84 -9.10 4.07 -14.27
CA PRO A 84 -9.00 3.56 -15.64
C PRO A 84 -7.94 2.46 -15.74
N ASN A 85 -7.96 1.68 -16.82
CA ASN A 85 -6.98 0.60 -17.09
C ASN A 85 -7.05 -0.59 -16.12
N ASP A 86 -8.25 -0.89 -15.61
CA ASP A 86 -8.51 -2.07 -14.77
C ASP A 86 -7.70 -2.14 -13.47
N ILE A 87 -7.30 -0.99 -12.94
CA ILE A 87 -6.63 -0.89 -11.65
C ILE A 87 -7.66 -0.49 -10.59
N SER A 88 -7.75 -1.26 -9.51
CA SER A 88 -8.67 -0.99 -8.41
C SER A 88 -7.96 -1.07 -7.07
N PHE A 89 -8.35 -0.20 -6.16
CA PHE A 89 -7.82 -0.15 -4.80
C PHE A 89 -8.91 -0.50 -3.80
N TYR A 90 -8.53 -1.29 -2.82
CA TYR A 90 -9.38 -1.78 -1.75
C TYR A 90 -8.77 -1.40 -0.41
N THR A 91 -9.56 -1.45 0.64
CA THR A 91 -9.10 -1.33 2.02
C THR A 91 -9.37 -2.63 2.75
N SER A 92 -8.56 -2.95 3.75
CA SER A 92 -8.81 -4.06 4.66
C SER A 92 -8.38 -3.70 6.08
N ARG A 93 -9.24 -4.04 7.04
CA ARG A 93 -8.93 -4.04 8.47
C ARG A 93 -8.89 -5.47 9.05
N VAL A 94 -9.20 -6.46 8.23
CA VAL A 94 -9.26 -7.86 8.65
C VAL A 94 -8.14 -8.61 7.94
N PHE A 95 -6.99 -8.60 8.57
CA PHE A 95 -5.78 -9.26 8.10
C PHE A 95 -4.94 -9.71 9.29
N THR A 96 -4.10 -10.71 9.07
CA THR A 96 -3.08 -11.11 10.03
C THR A 96 -1.71 -10.67 9.52
N PHE A 97 -0.86 -10.26 10.44
CA PHE A 97 0.50 -9.82 10.16
C PHE A 97 1.46 -10.40 11.19
N THR A 98 2.43 -11.20 10.74
CA THR A 98 3.35 -11.92 11.64
C THR A 98 4.49 -11.06 12.19
N GLY A 99 4.69 -9.86 11.63
CA GLY A 99 5.70 -8.92 12.10
C GLY A 99 6.56 -8.35 10.98
N THR A 100 7.31 -7.28 11.28
CA THR A 100 8.22 -6.64 10.35
C THR A 100 9.49 -7.47 10.21
N VAL A 101 9.79 -7.91 9.00
CA VAL A 101 10.99 -8.70 8.69
C VAL A 101 11.61 -8.23 7.38
N ALA A 102 12.88 -8.50 7.20
CA ALA A 102 13.51 -8.36 5.90
C ALA A 102 13.05 -9.52 5.02
N LEU A 103 12.38 -9.22 3.93
CA LEU A 103 11.73 -10.23 3.09
C LEU A 103 12.64 -10.70 1.95
N GLY A 104 13.40 -9.80 1.35
CA GLY A 104 14.10 -10.09 0.10
C GLY A 104 13.12 -10.18 -1.09
N GLY A 105 13.62 -10.43 -2.29
CA GLY A 105 12.78 -10.45 -3.48
C GLY A 105 12.13 -9.10 -3.74
N GLU A 106 10.85 -9.10 -4.02
CA GLU A 106 10.10 -7.89 -4.42
C GLU A 106 10.04 -6.82 -3.33
N PHE A 107 9.91 -7.22 -2.07
CA PHE A 107 9.94 -6.31 -0.92
C PHE A 107 11.14 -6.59 -0.01
N ALA A 108 11.80 -5.53 0.43
CA ALA A 108 12.84 -5.62 1.45
C ALA A 108 12.25 -5.65 2.86
N TRP A 109 11.23 -4.81 3.08
CA TRP A 109 10.63 -4.61 4.41
C TRP A 109 9.14 -4.44 4.31
N ILE A 110 8.43 -4.82 5.39
CA ILE A 110 7.08 -4.37 5.69
C ILE A 110 7.20 -3.31 6.78
N ARG A 111 6.56 -2.15 6.57
CA ARG A 111 6.60 -1.03 7.51
C ARG A 111 5.22 -0.71 8.05
N LYS A 112 5.15 -0.52 9.36
CA LYS A 112 4.00 0.11 10.02
C LYS A 112 4.18 1.62 9.94
N VAL A 113 3.27 2.30 9.26
CA VAL A 113 3.25 3.76 9.18
C VAL A 113 2.21 4.26 10.17
N SER A 114 2.65 5.00 11.18
CA SER A 114 1.78 5.49 12.25
C SER A 114 0.72 6.46 11.73
N LYS A 115 -0.54 6.15 11.95
CA LYS A 115 -1.65 7.05 11.61
C LYS A 115 -1.63 8.33 12.44
N GLY A 116 -1.16 8.26 13.69
CA GLY A 116 -0.97 9.44 14.53
C GLY A 116 0.06 10.41 13.96
N LYS A 117 1.17 9.89 13.42
CA LYS A 117 2.17 10.72 12.72
C LYS A 117 1.62 11.33 11.45
N LEU A 118 0.85 10.57 10.67
CA LEU A 118 0.18 11.09 9.47
C LEU A 118 -0.83 12.19 9.81
N LYS A 119 -1.59 12.01 10.86
CA LYS A 119 -2.50 13.05 11.38
C LYS A 119 -1.75 14.33 11.75
N ALA A 120 -0.66 14.21 12.48
CA ALA A 120 0.18 15.37 12.86
C ALA A 120 0.74 16.06 11.62
N TYR A 121 1.18 15.30 10.62
CA TYR A 121 1.66 15.85 9.36
C TYR A 121 0.59 16.68 8.65
N PHE A 122 -0.61 16.13 8.42
CA PHE A 122 -1.69 16.87 7.76
C PHE A 122 -2.20 18.06 8.57
N LYS A 123 -2.17 17.96 9.90
CA LYS A 123 -2.53 19.08 10.78
C LYS A 123 -1.54 20.26 10.65
N SER A 124 -0.25 19.94 10.55
CA SER A 124 0.80 20.97 10.38
C SER A 124 0.90 21.51 8.96
N LYS A 125 0.48 20.74 7.98
CA LYS A 125 0.54 21.07 6.54
C LYS A 125 -0.80 20.78 5.86
N PRO A 126 -1.86 21.55 6.16
CA PRO A 126 -3.21 21.27 5.64
C PRO A 126 -3.31 21.40 4.11
N SER A 127 -2.39 22.15 3.49
CA SER A 127 -2.31 22.32 2.03
C SER A 127 -1.25 21.44 1.38
N ALA A 128 -0.78 20.40 2.06
CA ALA A 128 0.21 19.49 1.49
C ALA A 128 -0.28 18.88 0.19
N THR A 129 0.57 18.94 -0.84
CA THR A 129 0.33 18.30 -2.13
C THR A 129 0.65 16.81 -2.05
N LYS A 130 0.24 16.07 -3.08
CA LYS A 130 0.59 14.66 -3.21
C LYS A 130 2.12 14.45 -3.21
N ASP A 131 2.86 15.33 -3.88
CA ASP A 131 4.32 15.24 -3.94
C ASP A 131 4.97 15.50 -2.58
N MET A 132 4.49 16.49 -1.84
CA MET A 132 4.95 16.75 -0.47
C MET A 132 4.67 15.57 0.45
N PHE A 133 3.47 14.99 0.35
CA PHE A 133 3.10 13.79 1.10
C PHE A 133 3.99 12.59 0.74
N ALA A 134 4.30 12.40 -0.54
CA ALA A 134 5.17 11.31 -0.99
C ALA A 134 6.57 11.42 -0.37
N GLN A 135 7.13 12.63 -0.30
CA GLN A 135 8.42 12.87 0.37
C GLN A 135 8.36 12.52 1.85
N GLU A 136 7.30 12.92 2.54
CA GLU A 136 7.10 12.58 3.96
C GLU A 136 6.95 11.07 4.15
N LEU A 137 6.13 10.43 3.32
CA LEU A 137 5.92 8.98 3.39
C LEU A 137 7.23 8.22 3.12
N TYR A 138 8.00 8.70 2.14
CA TYR A 138 9.32 8.16 1.84
C TYR A 138 10.23 8.26 3.06
N SER A 139 10.30 9.43 3.73
CA SER A 139 11.14 9.61 4.91
C SER A 139 10.72 8.72 6.09
N MET A 140 9.43 8.42 6.22
CA MET A 140 8.91 7.53 7.26
C MET A 140 9.23 6.05 7.00
N THR A 141 9.51 5.68 5.76
CA THR A 141 9.71 4.29 5.33
C THR A 141 11.13 4.01 4.81
N LEU A 142 11.96 5.04 4.72
CA LEU A 142 13.31 4.96 4.17
C LEU A 142 14.13 3.84 4.79
N ASP A 143 14.79 3.08 3.95
CA ASP A 143 15.87 2.18 4.32
C ASP A 143 17.16 2.69 3.65
N PRO A 144 18.18 3.09 4.41
CA PRO A 144 19.41 3.64 3.84
C PRO A 144 20.20 2.65 2.98
N LYS A 145 19.84 1.37 3.01
CA LYS A 145 20.46 0.34 2.16
C LYS A 145 19.80 0.20 0.79
N ILE A 146 18.65 0.86 0.60
CA ILE A 146 17.85 0.73 -0.61
C ILE A 146 17.50 2.13 -1.09
N ASP A 147 18.34 2.67 -1.94
CA ASP A 147 18.07 3.97 -2.56
C ASP A 147 17.17 3.81 -3.79
N PRO A 148 16.24 4.73 -4.02
CA PRO A 148 15.51 4.77 -5.28
C PRO A 148 16.48 4.89 -6.45
N THR A 149 16.26 4.12 -7.50
CA THR A 149 16.96 4.31 -8.76
C THR A 149 16.53 5.65 -9.38
N ASP A 150 17.45 6.35 -10.04
CA ASP A 150 17.15 7.61 -10.73
C ASP A 150 15.89 7.46 -11.62
N GLY A 151 14.95 8.38 -11.49
CA GLY A 151 13.68 8.36 -12.19
C GLY A 151 12.59 7.46 -11.57
N GLN A 152 12.93 6.53 -10.72
CA GLN A 152 11.92 5.61 -10.13
C GLN A 152 11.03 6.32 -9.11
N PHE A 153 11.58 7.24 -8.33
CA PHE A 153 10.81 8.00 -7.36
C PHE A 153 9.88 9.01 -8.05
N GLU A 154 10.35 9.67 -9.08
CA GLU A 154 9.53 10.57 -9.90
C GLU A 154 8.39 9.82 -10.60
N GLU A 155 8.66 8.65 -11.14
CA GLU A 155 7.62 7.77 -11.70
C GLU A 155 6.60 7.36 -10.64
N TYR A 156 7.07 7.05 -9.42
CA TYR A 156 6.19 6.72 -8.29
C TYR A 156 5.30 7.91 -7.90
N LEU A 157 5.82 9.14 -7.92
CA LEU A 157 5.02 10.35 -7.63
C LEU A 157 3.82 10.49 -8.57
N GLY A 158 3.93 10.04 -9.81
CA GLY A 158 2.84 10.04 -10.79
C GLY A 158 1.92 8.82 -10.73
N SER A 159 2.18 7.85 -9.85
CA SER A 159 1.46 6.57 -9.86
C SER A 159 0.05 6.66 -9.26
N ASP A 160 -0.83 5.78 -9.74
CA ASP A 160 -2.17 5.60 -9.14
C ASP A 160 -2.08 5.08 -7.70
N THR A 161 -1.07 4.27 -7.40
CA THR A 161 -0.80 3.76 -6.05
C THR A 161 -0.56 4.91 -5.06
N LEU A 162 0.32 5.85 -5.40
CA LEU A 162 0.57 7.02 -4.55
C LEU A 162 -0.69 7.87 -4.41
N SER A 163 -1.44 8.06 -5.48
CA SER A 163 -2.70 8.81 -5.45
C SER A 163 -3.71 8.18 -4.50
N ALA A 164 -3.83 6.86 -4.51
CA ALA A 164 -4.74 6.12 -3.61
C ALA A 164 -4.29 6.24 -2.15
N ILE A 165 -3.00 6.09 -1.86
CA ILE A 165 -2.45 6.23 -0.50
C ILE A 165 -2.67 7.66 0.02
N TYR A 166 -2.36 8.66 -0.80
CA TYR A 166 -2.52 10.07 -0.45
C TYR A 166 -3.99 10.41 -0.11
N SER A 167 -4.91 10.05 -0.99
CA SER A 167 -6.34 10.31 -0.78
C SER A 167 -6.84 9.61 0.50
N TYR A 168 -6.50 8.37 0.69
CA TYR A 168 -6.90 7.61 1.87
C TYR A 168 -6.38 8.23 3.16
N CYS A 169 -5.09 8.53 3.23
CA CYS A 169 -4.48 9.10 4.43
C CYS A 169 -5.03 10.51 4.71
N LYS A 170 -5.24 11.33 3.67
CA LYS A 170 -5.80 12.66 3.82
C LYS A 170 -7.24 12.63 4.36
N GLU A 171 -8.04 11.64 3.96
CA GLU A 171 -9.41 11.47 4.42
C GLU A 171 -9.49 10.88 5.83
N THR A 172 -8.65 9.91 6.15
CA THR A 172 -8.77 9.11 7.38
C THR A 172 -7.86 9.56 8.52
N CYS A 173 -6.79 10.30 8.24
CA CYS A 173 -5.85 10.78 9.25
C CYS A 173 -6.01 12.29 9.54
N LYS A 174 -7.24 12.75 9.69
CA LYS A 174 -7.59 14.14 10.03
C LYS A 174 -7.54 14.40 11.53
#